data_66b0eae6bed0e6452be955dc0bb433df
#
_entry.id   66b0eae6bed0e6452be955dc0bb433df
#
_cell.length_a   1.000
_cell.length_b   1.000
_cell.length_c   1.000
_cell.angle_alpha   90.00
_cell.angle_beta   90.00
_cell.angle_gamma   90.00
#
_symmetry.space_group_name_H-M   'P 1'
#
loop_
_entity.id
_entity.type
_entity.pdbx_description
1 polymer ?
#
loop_
_entity_poly.entity_id
_entity_poly.type
_entity_poly.pdbx_seq_one_letter_code
_entity_poly.pdbx_strand_id
1 'polypeptide(L)'
;QEHIFSKVWVPVFHKSELSEKGNFRTGQIAGQNILAYNDGNRIKCYKNYNVHQVSGTMQAPLITVEPELHCEVKHGGMVWTTLDPNPTMSVEEWTCGAFDCIADAIDTEEMEVFHYHKAVIDTNYKLWHDTNSEFYHDFMHYFNRVSGFNDEYFARKNIPFDNGHVNVSSFTVNYEEYAGFEDRGELSFPNLPPNQWYMVDLFPGYNFNLRGSAYRSDTVTPLGPNKVLIEFLAD
;
A
#
# COMPACT_ATOMS: atom_id res chain seq x y z
N GLN A 1 -13.44 -12.35 -8.11
CA GLN A 1 -12.78 -12.04 -6.82
C GLN A 1 -12.07 -13.27 -6.24
N GLU A 2 -12.78 -14.37 -6.02
CA GLU A 2 -12.25 -15.58 -5.38
C GLU A 2 -11.02 -16.18 -6.10
N HIS A 3 -10.98 -16.10 -7.42
CA HIS A 3 -9.89 -16.70 -8.20
C HIS A 3 -8.60 -15.85 -8.26
N ILE A 4 -8.68 -14.57 -7.95
CA ILE A 4 -7.51 -13.67 -7.97
C ILE A 4 -7.02 -13.44 -6.54
N PHE A 5 -7.81 -12.77 -5.72
CA PHE A 5 -7.40 -12.36 -4.37
C PHE A 5 -7.08 -13.52 -3.41
N SER A 6 -7.58 -14.73 -3.70
CA SER A 6 -7.23 -15.93 -2.92
C SER A 6 -5.86 -16.53 -3.29
N LYS A 7 -5.17 -15.97 -4.29
CA LYS A 7 -3.93 -16.54 -4.85
C LYS A 7 -2.75 -15.58 -4.85
N VAL A 8 -2.98 -14.33 -4.48
CA VAL A 8 -1.97 -13.27 -4.52
C VAL A 8 -1.56 -12.87 -3.11
N TRP A 9 -0.38 -12.28 -2.99
CA TRP A 9 0.03 -11.59 -1.79
C TRP A 9 -0.65 -10.21 -1.70
N VAL A 10 -1.07 -9.86 -0.49
CA VAL A 10 -1.85 -8.66 -0.20
C VAL A 10 -1.19 -7.92 0.96
N PRO A 11 -0.82 -6.65 0.79
CA PRO A 11 -0.41 -5.80 1.91
C PRO A 11 -1.67 -5.41 2.71
N VAL A 12 -1.65 -5.67 4.00
CA VAL A 12 -2.87 -5.54 4.83
C VAL A 12 -2.75 -4.55 5.97
N PHE A 13 -1.55 -4.39 6.53
CA PHE A 13 -1.28 -3.52 7.67
C PHE A 13 0.17 -3.05 7.60
N HIS A 14 0.53 -2.13 8.50
CA HIS A 14 1.91 -1.77 8.73
C HIS A 14 2.42 -2.32 10.08
N LYS A 15 3.71 -2.67 10.15
CA LYS A 15 4.31 -3.24 11.38
C LYS A 15 4.20 -2.33 12.60
N SER A 16 4.20 -0.99 12.42
CA SER A 16 4.08 -0.03 13.52
C SER A 16 2.75 -0.11 14.25
N GLU A 17 1.68 -0.54 13.57
CA GLU A 17 0.38 -0.77 14.20
C GLU A 17 0.36 -2.03 15.09
N LEU A 18 1.42 -2.84 15.02
CA LEU A 18 1.59 -4.12 15.71
C LEU A 18 2.92 -4.16 16.45
N SER A 19 3.38 -3.03 16.98
CA SER A 19 4.72 -2.81 17.54
C SER A 19 5.01 -3.66 18.79
N GLU A 20 3.99 -3.94 19.60
CA GLU A 20 4.14 -4.62 20.86
C GLU A 20 3.52 -6.03 20.87
N LYS A 21 4.07 -6.90 21.71
CA LYS A 21 3.48 -8.21 21.95
C LYS A 21 2.03 -8.07 22.40
N GLY A 22 1.14 -8.79 21.72
CA GLY A 22 -0.28 -8.78 22.01
C GLY A 22 -1.06 -7.80 21.14
N ASN A 23 -0.41 -6.86 20.46
CA ASN A 23 -1.12 -5.99 19.52
C ASN A 23 -1.75 -6.80 18.38
N PHE A 24 -2.93 -6.38 17.98
CA PHE A 24 -3.64 -6.99 16.85
C PHE A 24 -4.37 -5.95 16.00
N ARG A 25 -4.57 -6.29 14.73
CA ARG A 25 -5.41 -5.56 13.77
C ARG A 25 -6.28 -6.53 13.00
N THR A 26 -7.47 -6.09 12.65
CA THR A 26 -8.39 -6.85 11.80
C THR A 26 -8.64 -6.13 10.49
N GLY A 27 -8.78 -6.89 9.42
CA GLY A 27 -9.06 -6.39 8.08
C GLY A 27 -9.77 -7.44 7.25
N GLN A 28 -9.82 -7.20 5.93
CA GLN A 28 -10.47 -8.10 4.99
C GLN A 28 -9.65 -8.24 3.71
N ILE A 29 -9.64 -9.45 3.16
CA ILE A 29 -9.16 -9.75 1.81
C ILE A 29 -10.31 -10.37 1.04
N ALA A 30 -10.84 -9.66 0.04
CA ALA A 30 -11.94 -10.13 -0.82
C ALA A 30 -13.16 -10.69 -0.05
N GLY A 31 -13.48 -10.07 1.08
CA GLY A 31 -14.61 -10.48 1.94
C GLY A 31 -14.26 -11.53 3.01
N GLN A 32 -13.05 -12.11 2.97
CA GLN A 32 -12.55 -12.94 4.06
C GLN A 32 -11.96 -12.05 5.14
N ASN A 33 -12.51 -12.12 6.34
CA ASN A 33 -11.92 -11.42 7.49
C ASN A 33 -10.58 -12.05 7.86
N ILE A 34 -9.61 -11.20 8.19
CA ILE A 34 -8.28 -11.58 8.65
C ILE A 34 -7.93 -10.88 9.95
N LEU A 35 -6.99 -11.45 10.67
CA LEU A 35 -6.42 -10.91 11.89
C LEU A 35 -4.91 -10.97 11.78
N ALA A 36 -4.22 -9.85 11.99
CA ALA A 36 -2.78 -9.82 12.25
C ALA A 36 -2.54 -9.64 13.75
N TYR A 37 -1.54 -10.33 14.26
CA TYR A 37 -1.23 -10.40 15.68
C TYR A 37 0.28 -10.49 15.91
N ASN A 38 0.80 -9.68 16.82
CA ASN A 38 2.20 -9.78 17.27
C ASN A 38 2.31 -10.72 18.49
N ASP A 39 2.95 -11.87 18.32
CA ASP A 39 3.15 -12.85 19.40
C ASP A 39 4.36 -12.55 20.29
N GLY A 40 5.09 -11.47 19.99
CA GLY A 40 6.32 -11.05 20.67
C GLY A 40 7.60 -11.53 19.99
N ASN A 41 7.49 -12.47 19.04
CA ASN A 41 8.60 -12.93 18.21
C ASN A 41 8.43 -12.49 16.76
N ARG A 42 7.21 -12.51 16.27
CA ARG A 42 6.85 -12.11 14.90
C ARG A 42 5.39 -11.72 14.79
N ILE A 43 5.06 -11.03 13.69
CA ILE A 43 3.68 -10.81 13.29
C ILE A 43 3.18 -12.05 12.56
N LYS A 44 1.98 -12.48 12.90
CA LYS A 44 1.27 -13.63 12.34
C LYS A 44 -0.09 -13.19 11.79
N CYS A 45 -0.53 -13.81 10.72
CA CYS A 45 -1.85 -13.57 10.15
C CYS A 45 -2.71 -14.82 10.24
N TYR A 46 -4.01 -14.63 10.45
CA TYR A 46 -5.01 -15.69 10.60
C TYR A 46 -6.29 -15.33 9.87
N LYS A 47 -7.07 -16.32 9.46
CA LYS A 47 -8.47 -16.10 9.15
C LYS A 47 -9.20 -15.70 10.42
N ASN A 48 -10.01 -14.66 10.36
CA ASN A 48 -10.69 -14.11 11.52
C ASN A 48 -12.21 -14.40 11.45
N TYR A 49 -12.69 -15.20 12.37
CA TYR A 49 -14.14 -15.46 12.53
C TYR A 49 -14.67 -14.98 13.88
N ASN A 50 -13.80 -14.68 14.84
CA ASN A 50 -14.15 -14.50 16.24
C ASN A 50 -13.82 -13.11 16.83
N VAL A 51 -12.96 -12.32 16.20
CA VAL A 51 -12.58 -11.01 16.71
C VAL A 51 -13.27 -9.92 15.90
N HIS A 52 -14.11 -9.14 16.58
CA HIS A 52 -14.90 -8.07 15.96
C HIS A 52 -14.30 -6.68 16.19
N GLN A 53 -13.31 -6.54 17.08
CA GLN A 53 -12.60 -5.28 17.30
C GLN A 53 -11.64 -5.02 16.12
N VAL A 54 -11.46 -3.76 15.78
CA VAL A 54 -10.56 -3.37 14.68
C VAL A 54 -9.09 -3.52 15.07
N SER A 55 -8.77 -3.16 16.30
CA SER A 55 -7.41 -3.26 16.85
C SER A 55 -7.45 -3.33 18.37
N GLY A 56 -6.32 -3.61 18.99
CA GLY A 56 -6.18 -3.64 20.44
C GLY A 56 -5.01 -4.50 20.89
N THR A 57 -5.06 -4.90 22.16
CA THR A 57 -4.08 -5.81 22.76
C THR A 57 -4.80 -7.02 23.37
N MET A 58 -4.29 -8.21 23.12
CA MET A 58 -4.82 -9.46 23.70
C MET A 58 -3.69 -10.28 24.35
N GLN A 59 -4.00 -10.91 25.50
CA GLN A 59 -3.02 -11.68 26.27
C GLN A 59 -2.70 -13.05 25.67
N ALA A 60 -3.68 -13.66 25.02
CA ALA A 60 -3.51 -14.91 24.30
C ALA A 60 -4.45 -14.93 23.11
N PRO A 61 -4.00 -15.44 21.97
CA PRO A 61 -4.87 -15.53 20.83
C PRO A 61 -6.03 -16.49 21.11
N LEU A 62 -7.26 -16.00 21.00
CA LEU A 62 -8.45 -16.83 20.79
C LEU A 62 -8.37 -17.62 19.46
N ILE A 63 -7.17 -17.72 18.91
CA ILE A 63 -6.82 -18.14 17.55
C ILE A 63 -6.41 -19.62 17.51
N THR A 64 -6.59 -20.36 18.57
CA THR A 64 -6.09 -21.75 18.68
C THR A 64 -6.75 -22.74 17.69
N VAL A 65 -7.67 -22.29 16.90
CA VAL A 65 -8.46 -23.16 15.97
C VAL A 65 -8.34 -22.75 14.51
N GLU A 66 -7.80 -21.56 14.22
CA GLU A 66 -7.73 -21.05 12.85
C GLU A 66 -6.37 -21.35 12.21
N PRO A 67 -6.34 -21.75 10.93
CA PRO A 67 -5.08 -21.93 10.24
C PRO A 67 -4.32 -20.60 10.14
N GLU A 68 -3.05 -20.63 10.52
CA GLU A 68 -2.13 -19.50 10.29
C GLU A 68 -1.97 -19.31 8.79
N LEU A 69 -2.09 -18.07 8.34
CA LEU A 69 -1.83 -17.68 6.96
C LEU A 69 -0.34 -17.40 6.78
N HIS A 70 0.15 -17.58 5.57
CA HIS A 70 1.48 -17.12 5.22
C HIS A 70 1.56 -15.61 5.39
N CYS A 71 2.61 -15.15 6.07
CA CYS A 71 2.78 -13.75 6.44
C CYS A 71 4.26 -13.36 6.35
N GLU A 72 4.54 -12.23 5.70
CA GLU A 72 5.86 -11.63 5.60
C GLU A 72 5.76 -10.13 5.91
N VAL A 73 6.84 -9.54 6.43
CA VAL A 73 6.96 -8.08 6.62
C VAL A 73 8.04 -7.59 5.67
N LYS A 74 7.67 -6.76 4.70
CA LYS A 74 8.53 -6.30 3.60
C LYS A 74 8.15 -4.88 3.15
N HIS A 75 9.03 -4.28 2.33
CA HIS A 75 8.78 -3.03 1.63
C HIS A 75 8.29 -1.91 2.55
N GLY A 76 9.20 -1.38 3.37
CA GLY A 76 8.90 -0.30 4.30
C GLY A 76 8.10 -0.73 5.54
N GLY A 77 8.07 -2.02 5.86
CA GLY A 77 7.37 -2.49 7.05
C GLY A 77 5.92 -2.90 6.82
N MET A 78 5.48 -3.00 5.57
CA MET A 78 4.16 -3.55 5.25
C MET A 78 4.05 -5.01 5.63
N VAL A 79 2.93 -5.37 6.24
CA VAL A 79 2.55 -6.74 6.59
C VAL A 79 1.78 -7.35 5.43
N TRP A 80 2.38 -8.35 4.81
CA TRP A 80 1.83 -9.07 3.66
C TRP A 80 1.28 -10.40 4.10
N THR A 81 0.13 -10.79 3.56
CA THR A 81 -0.43 -12.12 3.76
C THR A 81 -1.12 -12.61 2.49
N THR A 82 -1.36 -13.90 2.42
CA THR A 82 -2.11 -14.51 1.31
C THR A 82 -3.13 -15.50 1.84
N LEU A 83 -4.25 -15.61 1.13
CA LEU A 83 -5.26 -16.65 1.41
C LEU A 83 -4.91 -17.99 0.77
N ASP A 84 -3.85 -18.05 -0.07
CA ASP A 84 -3.36 -19.30 -0.62
C ASP A 84 -2.72 -20.15 0.49
N PRO A 85 -3.20 -21.36 0.74
CA PRO A 85 -2.59 -22.24 1.72
C PRO A 85 -1.23 -22.79 1.28
N ASN A 86 -0.89 -22.66 0.00
CA ASN A 86 0.36 -23.17 -0.59
C ASN A 86 0.93 -22.17 -1.61
N PRO A 87 1.33 -20.96 -1.18
CA PRO A 87 1.88 -19.97 -2.10
C PRO A 87 3.16 -20.50 -2.72
N THR A 88 3.29 -20.34 -4.02
CA THR A 88 4.47 -20.80 -4.80
C THR A 88 5.56 -19.73 -4.87
N MET A 89 5.29 -18.52 -4.42
CA MET A 89 6.19 -17.37 -4.45
C MET A 89 6.23 -16.72 -3.07
N SER A 90 7.38 -16.20 -2.68
CA SER A 90 7.54 -15.24 -1.59
C SER A 90 6.97 -13.87 -1.98
N VAL A 91 6.87 -12.93 -1.04
CA VAL A 91 6.50 -11.54 -1.35
C VAL A 91 7.48 -10.92 -2.35
N GLU A 92 8.78 -11.17 -2.17
CA GLU A 92 9.83 -10.65 -3.03
C GLU A 92 9.69 -11.14 -4.49
N GLU A 93 9.46 -12.44 -4.66
CA GLU A 93 9.21 -13.02 -5.98
C GLU A 93 7.90 -12.54 -6.60
N TRP A 94 6.88 -12.31 -5.76
CA TRP A 94 5.59 -11.77 -6.22
C TRP A 94 5.73 -10.35 -6.73
N THR A 95 6.42 -9.47 -5.99
CA THR A 95 6.62 -8.06 -6.35
C THR A 95 7.65 -7.87 -7.46
N CYS A 96 8.49 -8.90 -7.74
CA CYS A 96 9.43 -9.04 -8.85
C CYS A 96 10.27 -7.78 -9.15
N GLY A 97 10.75 -7.11 -8.08
CA GLY A 97 11.62 -5.93 -8.19
C GLY A 97 10.87 -4.60 -8.38
N ALA A 98 9.53 -4.59 -8.32
CA ALA A 98 8.77 -3.36 -8.50
C ALA A 98 9.08 -2.29 -7.43
N PHE A 99 9.58 -2.68 -6.26
CA PHE A 99 10.00 -1.78 -5.18
C PHE A 99 11.47 -1.35 -5.22
N ASP A 100 12.30 -1.95 -6.06
CA ASP A 100 13.77 -1.70 -6.07
C ASP A 100 14.12 -0.22 -6.22
N CYS A 101 13.31 0.52 -6.99
CA CYS A 101 13.53 1.95 -7.23
C CYS A 101 13.32 2.84 -5.99
N ILE A 102 12.67 2.34 -4.94
CA ILE A 102 12.38 3.08 -3.71
C ILE A 102 12.90 2.35 -2.46
N ALA A 103 13.52 1.17 -2.60
CA ALA A 103 13.98 0.35 -1.48
C ALA A 103 14.94 1.13 -0.56
N ASP A 104 15.89 1.88 -1.12
CA ASP A 104 16.83 2.69 -0.37
C ASP A 104 16.14 3.77 0.50
N ALA A 105 14.95 4.20 0.11
CA ALA A 105 14.18 5.17 0.87
C ALA A 105 13.32 4.49 1.95
N ILE A 106 12.58 3.45 1.60
CA ILE A 106 11.56 2.88 2.48
C ILE A 106 12.09 1.82 3.46
N ASP A 107 13.23 1.18 3.17
CA ASP A 107 13.77 0.09 4.00
C ASP A 107 14.90 0.54 4.93
N THR A 108 15.36 1.81 4.84
CA THR A 108 16.44 2.36 5.67
C THR A 108 15.95 3.10 6.91
N GLU A 109 14.72 3.58 6.91
CA GLU A 109 14.12 4.35 8.00
C GLU A 109 13.03 3.55 8.70
N GLU A 110 12.88 3.78 10.00
CA GLU A 110 11.71 3.28 10.73
C GLU A 110 10.52 4.18 10.40
N MET A 111 9.53 3.59 9.76
CA MET A 111 8.28 4.26 9.42
C MET A 111 7.18 3.95 10.43
N GLU A 112 6.33 4.93 10.68
CA GLU A 112 5.20 4.81 11.59
C GLU A 112 3.95 5.38 10.92
N VAL A 113 2.85 4.61 10.97
CA VAL A 113 1.56 5.07 10.46
C VAL A 113 1.09 6.30 11.22
N PHE A 114 0.99 7.42 10.54
CA PHE A 114 0.46 8.66 11.09
C PHE A 114 -0.94 9.01 10.58
N HIS A 115 -1.38 8.40 9.47
CA HIS A 115 -2.69 8.65 8.90
C HIS A 115 -3.33 7.38 8.33
N TYR A 116 -4.60 7.19 8.65
CA TYR A 116 -5.42 6.12 8.09
C TYR A 116 -6.79 6.67 7.72
N HIS A 117 -7.22 6.42 6.51
CA HIS A 117 -8.54 6.81 6.03
C HIS A 117 -9.14 5.71 5.17
N LYS A 118 -10.45 5.53 5.28
CA LYS A 118 -11.18 4.66 4.37
C LYS A 118 -12.51 5.27 3.93
N ALA A 119 -12.89 4.96 2.71
CA ALA A 119 -14.13 5.42 2.11
C ALA A 119 -14.75 4.35 1.23
N VAL A 120 -16.07 4.32 1.21
CA VAL A 120 -16.83 3.53 0.23
C VAL A 120 -17.25 4.46 -0.91
N ILE A 121 -16.88 4.10 -2.12
CA ILE A 121 -17.13 4.89 -3.32
C ILE A 121 -17.99 4.09 -4.29
N ASP A 122 -19.00 4.75 -4.86
CA ASP A 122 -19.86 4.19 -5.90
C ASP A 122 -19.15 4.26 -7.25
N THR A 123 -18.26 3.31 -7.50
CA THR A 123 -17.54 3.18 -8.75
C THR A 123 -17.21 1.72 -9.06
N ASN A 124 -16.88 1.45 -10.31
CA ASN A 124 -16.37 0.14 -10.70
C ASN A 124 -14.88 0.03 -10.33
N TYR A 125 -14.52 -1.11 -9.80
CA TYR A 125 -13.14 -1.42 -9.43
C TYR A 125 -12.11 -1.20 -10.56
N LYS A 126 -12.45 -1.57 -11.78
CA LYS A 126 -11.56 -1.39 -12.93
C LYS A 126 -11.31 0.07 -13.27
N LEU A 127 -12.30 0.94 -13.08
CA LEU A 127 -12.14 2.38 -13.33
C LEU A 127 -11.13 3.01 -12.37
N TRP A 128 -11.06 2.54 -11.12
CA TRP A 128 -10.02 2.99 -10.20
C TRP A 128 -8.63 2.65 -10.72
N HIS A 129 -8.45 1.40 -11.17
CA HIS A 129 -7.18 0.96 -11.74
C HIS A 129 -6.81 1.73 -13.00
N ASP A 130 -7.78 1.86 -13.92
CA ASP A 130 -7.56 2.60 -15.15
C ASP A 130 -7.10 4.03 -14.85
N THR A 131 -7.73 4.71 -13.87
CA THR A 131 -7.37 6.07 -13.47
C THR A 131 -5.93 6.16 -12.91
N ASN A 132 -5.46 5.16 -12.19
CA ASN A 132 -4.09 5.16 -11.67
C ASN A 132 -3.06 4.78 -12.75
N SER A 133 -3.42 3.96 -13.71
CA SER A 133 -2.50 3.45 -14.72
C SER A 133 -2.47 4.27 -16.01
N GLU A 134 -3.56 5.00 -16.33
CA GLU A 134 -3.60 5.96 -17.42
C GLU A 134 -3.19 7.35 -16.91
N PHE A 135 -3.08 8.32 -17.74
CA PHE A 135 -2.79 9.69 -17.34
C PHE A 135 -3.59 10.70 -18.18
N TYR A 136 -4.64 10.24 -18.82
CA TYR A 136 -5.53 11.11 -19.57
C TYR A 136 -6.27 12.10 -18.69
N HIS A 137 -6.58 11.72 -17.46
CA HIS A 137 -7.23 12.61 -16.49
C HIS A 137 -6.31 13.77 -16.03
N ASP A 138 -5.00 13.70 -16.26
CA ASP A 138 -4.09 14.79 -15.96
C ASP A 138 -4.42 16.07 -16.71
N PHE A 139 -5.02 15.97 -17.90
CA PHE A 139 -5.57 17.12 -18.57
C PHE A 139 -6.61 17.86 -17.73
N MET A 140 -7.40 17.15 -16.97
CA MET A 140 -8.38 17.74 -16.05
C MET A 140 -7.68 18.52 -14.95
N HIS A 141 -6.58 17.99 -14.40
CA HIS A 141 -5.75 18.71 -13.43
C HIS A 141 -5.12 19.95 -14.02
N TYR A 142 -4.59 19.86 -15.23
CA TYR A 142 -4.04 21.02 -15.94
C TYR A 142 -5.09 22.12 -16.18
N PHE A 143 -6.27 21.76 -16.68
CA PHE A 143 -7.36 22.69 -16.88
C PHE A 143 -7.89 23.29 -15.57
N ASN A 144 -7.87 22.53 -14.49
CA ASN A 144 -8.23 23.00 -13.16
C ASN A 144 -7.13 23.81 -12.48
N ARG A 145 -6.03 24.10 -13.19
CA ARG A 145 -4.89 24.87 -12.69
C ARG A 145 -4.24 24.28 -11.45
N VAL A 146 -4.18 22.96 -11.36
CA VAL A 146 -3.37 22.30 -10.35
C VAL A 146 -1.91 22.59 -10.72
N SER A 147 -1.20 23.24 -9.80
CA SER A 147 0.21 23.54 -9.99
C SER A 147 1.06 22.28 -10.00
N GLY A 148 2.24 22.35 -10.58
CA GLY A 148 3.18 21.24 -10.61
C GLY A 148 3.13 20.36 -11.85
N PHE A 149 2.26 20.65 -12.80
CA PHE A 149 2.19 19.94 -14.08
C PHE A 149 2.92 20.73 -15.17
N ASN A 150 4.08 20.27 -15.53
CA ASN A 150 4.90 20.82 -16.63
C ASN A 150 5.46 19.69 -17.49
N ASP A 151 6.37 20.02 -18.39
CA ASP A 151 6.99 19.05 -19.31
C ASP A 151 7.73 17.94 -18.57
N GLU A 152 8.36 18.22 -17.43
CA GLU A 152 9.06 17.22 -16.62
C GLU A 152 8.06 16.23 -15.98
N TYR A 153 6.93 16.71 -15.51
CA TYR A 153 5.86 15.86 -15.00
C TYR A 153 5.34 14.91 -16.09
N PHE A 154 5.19 15.39 -17.31
CA PHE A 154 4.73 14.59 -18.45
C PHE A 154 5.82 13.68 -19.02
N ALA A 155 7.09 13.91 -18.72
CA ALA A 155 8.20 13.03 -19.08
C ALA A 155 8.32 11.79 -18.17
N ARG A 156 7.20 11.17 -17.85
CA ARG A 156 7.12 10.00 -16.97
C ARG A 156 7.80 8.78 -17.55
N LYS A 157 8.29 7.95 -16.64
CA LYS A 157 8.77 6.62 -16.96
C LYS A 157 7.80 5.59 -16.38
N ASN A 158 7.40 4.64 -17.21
CA ASN A 158 6.60 3.49 -16.82
C ASN A 158 7.44 2.24 -17.07
N ILE A 159 7.67 1.47 -16.03
CA ILE A 159 8.45 0.23 -16.07
C ILE A 159 7.51 -0.91 -15.71
N PRO A 160 7.11 -1.75 -16.67
CA PRO A 160 6.31 -2.92 -16.39
C PRO A 160 7.18 -4.03 -15.79
N PHE A 161 6.58 -4.79 -14.89
CA PHE A 161 7.14 -5.98 -14.28
C PHE A 161 6.24 -7.19 -14.53
N ASP A 162 6.76 -8.37 -14.25
CA ASP A 162 5.96 -9.59 -14.26
C ASP A 162 4.82 -9.50 -13.24
N ASN A 163 3.92 -10.46 -13.25
CA ASN A 163 2.72 -10.51 -12.40
C ASN A 163 1.74 -9.33 -12.59
N GLY A 164 1.94 -8.48 -13.60
CA GLY A 164 1.06 -7.35 -13.91
C GLY A 164 1.31 -6.10 -13.06
N HIS A 165 2.52 -5.97 -12.52
CA HIS A 165 2.93 -4.79 -11.75
C HIS A 165 3.55 -3.72 -12.65
N VAL A 166 3.50 -2.47 -12.20
CA VAL A 166 4.16 -1.36 -12.90
C VAL A 166 4.75 -0.36 -11.89
N ASN A 167 5.91 0.16 -12.23
CA ASN A 167 6.48 1.31 -11.55
C ASN A 167 6.36 2.53 -12.43
N VAL A 168 5.91 3.63 -11.84
CA VAL A 168 5.81 4.92 -12.50
C VAL A 168 6.65 5.92 -11.72
N SER A 169 7.52 6.64 -12.40
CA SER A 169 8.27 7.74 -11.80
C SER A 169 8.09 9.03 -12.57
N SER A 170 8.07 10.13 -11.85
CA SER A 170 7.96 11.47 -12.42
C SER A 170 8.55 12.52 -11.48
N PHE A 171 8.67 13.75 -11.98
CA PHE A 171 9.02 14.90 -11.19
C PHE A 171 7.82 15.81 -11.05
N THR A 172 7.56 16.29 -9.85
CA THR A 172 6.63 17.39 -9.62
C THR A 172 7.44 18.68 -9.59
N VAL A 173 6.94 19.68 -10.29
CA VAL A 173 7.58 20.96 -10.38
C VAL A 173 7.03 21.91 -9.34
N ASN A 174 7.85 22.88 -8.94
CA ASN A 174 7.45 23.98 -8.07
C ASN A 174 6.95 23.54 -6.69
N TYR A 175 7.52 22.49 -6.13
CA TYR A 175 7.34 22.23 -4.69
C TYR A 175 7.83 23.39 -3.84
N GLU A 176 8.82 24.11 -4.34
CA GLU A 176 9.41 25.30 -3.72
C GLU A 176 8.41 26.47 -3.61
N GLU A 177 7.39 26.48 -4.47
CA GLU A 177 6.36 27.54 -4.46
C GLU A 177 5.22 27.28 -3.45
N TYR A 178 5.18 26.10 -2.84
CA TYR A 178 4.20 25.83 -1.79
C TYR A 178 4.75 26.35 -0.46
N ALA A 179 4.07 27.33 0.11
CA ALA A 179 4.40 27.83 1.43
C ALA A 179 4.50 26.71 2.48
N GLY A 180 5.61 26.65 3.20
CA GLY A 180 5.90 25.61 4.18
C GLY A 180 6.65 24.40 3.64
N PHE A 181 7.13 24.46 2.38
CA PHE A 181 7.94 23.39 1.78
C PHE A 181 9.38 23.80 1.48
N GLU A 182 9.79 24.99 1.90
CA GLU A 182 11.13 25.50 1.71
C GLU A 182 12.21 24.60 2.32
N ASP A 183 11.88 23.92 3.41
CA ASP A 183 12.78 23.02 4.15
C ASP A 183 12.58 21.53 3.79
N ARG A 184 11.89 21.20 2.72
CA ARG A 184 11.59 19.80 2.36
C ARG A 184 12.80 18.94 2.10
N GLY A 185 13.93 19.54 1.70
CA GLY A 185 15.17 18.81 1.53
C GLY A 185 15.65 18.10 2.80
N GLU A 186 15.31 18.66 3.97
CA GLU A 186 15.64 18.06 5.28
C GLU A 186 14.60 16.99 5.71
N LEU A 187 13.39 17.04 5.16
CA LEU A 187 12.29 16.12 5.50
C LEU A 187 12.08 15.02 4.45
N SER A 188 12.84 15.04 3.36
CA SER A 188 12.72 14.02 2.32
C SER A 188 13.37 12.71 2.75
N PHE A 189 12.87 11.60 2.20
CA PHE A 189 13.54 10.32 2.36
C PHE A 189 14.98 10.38 1.84
N PRO A 190 15.91 9.65 2.48
CA PRO A 190 17.29 9.54 2.00
C PRO A 190 17.31 9.10 0.54
N ASN A 191 18.23 9.69 -0.23
CA ASN A 191 18.44 9.36 -1.65
C ASN A 191 17.26 9.62 -2.58
N LEU A 192 16.23 10.32 -2.14
CA LEU A 192 15.11 10.72 -2.96
C LEU A 192 15.10 12.25 -3.15
N PRO A 193 15.20 12.76 -4.38
CA PRO A 193 15.03 14.19 -4.64
C PRO A 193 13.66 14.69 -4.16
N PRO A 194 13.56 15.87 -3.53
CA PRO A 194 12.31 16.37 -2.95
C PRO A 194 11.16 16.52 -3.94
N ASN A 195 11.46 16.76 -5.20
CA ASN A 195 10.51 16.95 -6.29
C ASN A 195 10.17 15.65 -7.05
N GLN A 196 10.82 14.54 -6.72
CA GLN A 196 10.57 13.26 -7.35
C GLN A 196 9.46 12.52 -6.62
N TRP A 197 8.65 11.81 -7.37
CA TRP A 197 7.71 10.83 -6.81
C TRP A 197 7.75 9.52 -7.59
N TYR A 198 7.44 8.47 -6.86
CA TYR A 198 7.28 7.12 -7.40
C TYR A 198 5.91 6.58 -7.06
N MET A 199 5.38 5.79 -7.97
CA MET A 199 4.19 4.99 -7.77
C MET A 199 4.51 3.56 -8.15
N VAL A 200 4.29 2.64 -7.22
CA VAL A 200 4.35 1.20 -7.45
C VAL A 200 2.92 0.69 -7.48
N ASP A 201 2.44 0.35 -8.65
CA ASP A 201 1.08 -0.16 -8.84
C ASP A 201 1.14 -1.68 -8.98
N LEU A 202 0.52 -2.36 -8.02
CA LEU A 202 0.55 -3.81 -7.93
C LEU A 202 -0.81 -4.40 -8.28
N PHE A 203 -0.81 -5.32 -9.22
CA PHE A 203 -2.00 -6.13 -9.45
C PHE A 203 -2.35 -6.93 -8.18
N PRO A 204 -3.61 -7.08 -7.78
CA PRO A 204 -4.80 -6.64 -8.49
C PRO A 204 -5.36 -5.28 -8.03
N GLY A 205 -4.81 -4.56 -7.06
CA GLY A 205 -5.42 -3.34 -6.59
C GLY A 205 -4.71 -2.65 -5.44
N TYR A 206 -3.40 -2.62 -5.48
CA TYR A 206 -2.59 -1.98 -4.45
C TYR A 206 -1.66 -0.98 -5.11
N ASN A 207 -1.68 0.23 -4.60
CA ASN A 207 -0.84 1.29 -5.09
C ASN A 207 0.00 1.85 -3.94
N PHE A 208 1.28 2.01 -4.17
CA PHE A 208 2.20 2.62 -3.23
C PHE A 208 2.76 3.89 -3.84
N ASN A 209 2.66 4.97 -3.10
CA ASN A 209 3.17 6.27 -3.51
C ASN A 209 4.26 6.72 -2.55
N LEU A 210 5.42 7.03 -3.08
CA LEU A 210 6.49 7.69 -2.36
C LEU A 210 6.63 9.10 -2.88
N ARG A 211 6.46 10.08 -2.01
CA ARG A 211 6.43 11.48 -2.40
C ARG A 211 7.04 12.36 -1.30
N GLY A 212 8.23 12.90 -1.57
CA GLY A 212 8.94 13.71 -0.58
C GLY A 212 9.22 12.93 0.70
N SER A 213 8.48 13.24 1.76
CA SER A 213 8.62 12.67 3.10
C SER A 213 7.47 11.74 3.50
N ALA A 214 6.65 11.30 2.57
CA ALA A 214 5.51 10.43 2.87
C ALA A 214 5.50 9.18 1.99
N TYR A 215 5.35 8.04 2.62
CA TYR A 215 5.06 6.77 1.98
C TYR A 215 3.57 6.45 2.20
N ARG A 216 2.84 6.21 1.13
CA ARG A 216 1.40 5.97 1.20
C ARG A 216 1.04 4.70 0.46
N SER A 217 0.25 3.86 1.07
CA SER A 217 -0.39 2.73 0.41
C SER A 217 -1.88 2.99 0.21
N ASP A 218 -2.36 2.67 -0.98
CA ASP A 218 -3.77 2.72 -1.35
C ASP A 218 -4.23 1.31 -1.68
N THR A 219 -5.21 0.81 -0.94
CA THR A 219 -5.81 -0.50 -1.16
C THR A 219 -7.23 -0.34 -1.65
N VAL A 220 -7.57 -1.02 -2.74
CA VAL A 220 -8.91 -0.98 -3.32
C VAL A 220 -9.53 -2.36 -3.32
N THR A 221 -10.60 -2.51 -2.57
CA THR A 221 -11.35 -3.76 -2.43
C THR A 221 -12.71 -3.66 -3.11
N PRO A 222 -13.01 -4.49 -4.10
CA PRO A 222 -14.32 -4.50 -4.72
C PRO A 222 -15.38 -5.04 -3.75
N LEU A 223 -16.39 -4.24 -3.44
CA LEU A 223 -17.58 -4.63 -2.67
C LEU A 223 -18.72 -5.12 -3.54
N GLY A 224 -18.65 -4.83 -4.84
CA GLY A 224 -19.65 -5.21 -5.83
C GLY A 224 -19.31 -4.62 -7.21
N PRO A 225 -20.17 -4.80 -8.21
CA PRO A 225 -19.89 -4.34 -9.58
C PRO A 225 -19.65 -2.83 -9.70
N ASN A 226 -20.32 -2.04 -8.85
CA ASN A 226 -20.28 -0.58 -8.88
C ASN A 226 -20.00 0.01 -7.50
N LYS A 227 -19.24 -0.69 -6.67
CA LYS A 227 -18.89 -0.22 -5.32
C LYS A 227 -17.55 -0.76 -4.90
N VAL A 228 -16.69 0.13 -4.41
CA VAL A 228 -15.38 -0.21 -3.88
C VAL A 228 -15.19 0.37 -2.48
N LEU A 229 -14.42 -0.34 -1.66
CA LEU A 229 -13.81 0.20 -0.46
C LEU A 229 -12.39 0.63 -0.82
N ILE A 230 -12.05 1.85 -0.50
CA ILE A 230 -10.68 2.38 -0.62
C ILE A 230 -10.15 2.62 0.77
N GLU A 231 -8.93 2.17 1.02
CA GLU A 231 -8.21 2.38 2.27
C GLU A 231 -6.87 3.04 1.94
N PHE A 232 -6.60 4.16 2.61
CA PHE A 232 -5.36 4.91 2.52
C PHE A 232 -4.62 4.80 3.84
N LEU A 233 -3.36 4.46 3.78
CA LEU A 233 -2.47 4.41 4.91
C LEU A 233 -1.22 5.21 4.56
N ALA A 234 -0.79 6.11 5.43
CA ALA A 234 0.41 6.91 5.24
C ALA A 234 1.33 6.82 6.45
N ASP A 235 2.62 6.64 6.13
CA ASP A 235 3.77 6.48 7.00
C ASP A 235 4.79 7.59 6.76
#